data_da47449b2f889a1c474e30c9b373cc52
#
_entry.id   da47449b2f889a1c474e30c9b373cc52
#
_cell.length_a   1.000
_cell.length_b   1.000
_cell.length_c   1.000
_cell.angle_alpha   90.00
_cell.angle_beta   90.00
_cell.angle_gamma   90.00
#
_symmetry.space_group_name_H-M   'P 1'
#
loop_
_entity.id
_entity.type
_entity.pdbx_description
1 polymer ?
#
loop_
_entity_poly.entity_id
_entity_poly.type
_entity_poly.pdbx_seq_one_letter_code
_entity_poly.pdbx_strand_id
1 'polypeptide(L)'
;MDEILQNASSGNADIGILPQACSDKNLLCIPYLKEQLYVCIPKEHKLAEYSQLSLSQLNGFNCLLRDEIGFWTNLVRSKMPASRFLIQTDEFEFEELVRTSTLLCFSSSKTPGSEQTLKGRKRIPLTDPEVNVTYHLISSAMLFRQIEYFQAIIETGNFYQAAEKCNVSQSAISQQIKKLEQELGVKLLDRHNRPFSLTPAGE
;
A
#
# COMPACT_ATOMS: atom_id res chain seq x y z
N MET A 1 -13.20 1.18 2.27
CA MET A 1 -12.58 -0.13 2.59
C MET A 1 -13.46 -1.26 2.09
N ASP A 2 -14.75 -1.24 2.35
CA ASP A 2 -15.71 -2.28 1.93
C ASP A 2 -15.77 -2.43 0.39
N GLU A 3 -15.68 -1.33 -0.34
CA GLU A 3 -15.65 -1.33 -1.80
C GLU A 3 -14.42 -2.07 -2.36
N ILE A 4 -13.23 -1.85 -1.76
CA ILE A 4 -12.00 -2.54 -2.17
C ILE A 4 -12.11 -4.04 -1.93
N LEU A 5 -12.63 -4.43 -0.75
CA LEU A 5 -12.87 -5.84 -0.40
C LEU A 5 -13.88 -6.48 -1.37
N GLN A 6 -14.97 -5.79 -1.64
CA GLN A 6 -16.00 -6.27 -2.55
C GLN A 6 -15.47 -6.45 -3.98
N ASN A 7 -14.71 -5.46 -4.49
CA ASN A 7 -14.13 -5.54 -5.83
C ASN A 7 -13.10 -6.66 -5.95
N ALA A 8 -12.25 -6.85 -4.95
CA ALA A 8 -11.29 -7.95 -4.93
C ALA A 8 -11.97 -9.33 -4.80
N SER A 9 -13.04 -9.43 -3.99
CA SER A 9 -13.79 -10.68 -3.81
C SER A 9 -14.61 -11.07 -5.04
N SER A 10 -15.17 -10.08 -5.76
CA SER A 10 -15.98 -10.30 -6.96
C SER A 10 -15.16 -10.48 -8.24
N GLY A 11 -13.83 -10.25 -8.19
CA GLY A 11 -12.96 -10.26 -9.36
C GLY A 11 -13.06 -9.01 -10.24
N ASN A 12 -13.69 -7.93 -9.75
CA ASN A 12 -13.70 -6.63 -10.42
C ASN A 12 -12.37 -5.89 -10.26
N ALA A 13 -11.54 -6.30 -9.30
CA ALA A 13 -10.17 -5.86 -9.14
C ALA A 13 -9.28 -7.07 -8.83
N ASP A 14 -8.15 -7.17 -9.51
CA ASP A 14 -7.17 -8.26 -9.31
C ASP A 14 -6.44 -8.12 -7.98
N ILE A 15 -6.11 -6.89 -7.60
CA ILE A 15 -5.35 -6.55 -6.40
C ILE A 15 -5.99 -5.35 -5.71
N GLY A 16 -6.05 -5.40 -4.39
CA GLY A 16 -6.41 -4.28 -3.53
C GLY A 16 -5.35 -4.01 -2.48
N ILE A 17 -5.31 -2.80 -1.96
CA ILE A 17 -4.44 -2.42 -0.84
C ILE A 17 -5.31 -1.91 0.30
N LEU A 18 -5.14 -2.50 1.48
CA LEU A 18 -5.86 -2.13 2.70
C LEU A 18 -4.89 -1.60 3.76
N PRO A 19 -5.29 -0.61 4.57
CA PRO A 19 -4.48 -0.10 5.68
C PRO A 19 -4.50 -1.03 6.91
N GLN A 20 -5.12 -2.19 6.82
CA GLN A 20 -5.19 -3.20 7.87
C GLN A 20 -5.39 -4.59 7.28
N ALA A 21 -5.11 -5.62 8.07
CA ALA A 21 -5.37 -7.01 7.65
C ALA A 21 -6.87 -7.26 7.48
N CYS A 22 -7.23 -8.09 6.50
CA CYS A 22 -8.57 -8.60 6.33
C CYS A 22 -8.65 -10.07 6.77
N SER A 23 -9.85 -10.49 7.19
CA SER A 23 -10.13 -11.86 7.65
C SER A 23 -10.98 -12.66 6.67
N ASP A 24 -11.17 -12.18 5.45
CA ASP A 24 -11.94 -12.89 4.42
C ASP A 24 -11.14 -14.11 3.95
N LYS A 25 -11.75 -15.30 4.11
CA LYS A 25 -11.12 -16.58 3.73
C LYS A 25 -10.96 -16.76 2.21
N ASN A 26 -11.68 -16.00 1.42
CA ASN A 26 -11.63 -16.05 -0.04
C ASN A 26 -10.56 -15.13 -0.61
N LEU A 27 -9.96 -14.28 0.23
CA LEU A 27 -8.91 -13.36 -0.14
C LEU A 27 -7.57 -13.79 0.49
N LEU A 28 -6.52 -13.76 -0.31
CA LEU A 28 -5.17 -13.71 0.22
C LEU A 28 -4.95 -12.31 0.79
N CYS A 29 -4.40 -12.23 1.98
CA CYS A 29 -4.09 -10.97 2.65
C CYS A 29 -2.68 -11.05 3.21
N ILE A 30 -1.75 -10.33 2.60
CA ILE A 30 -0.34 -10.34 3.00
C ILE A 30 0.14 -8.94 3.39
N PRO A 31 0.98 -8.80 4.43
CA PRO A 31 1.58 -7.52 4.76
C PRO A 31 2.51 -7.09 3.61
N TYR A 32 2.31 -5.87 3.12
CA TYR A 32 3.00 -5.34 1.94
C TYR A 32 3.97 -4.21 2.30
N LEU A 33 3.50 -3.20 3.04
CA LEU A 33 4.23 -1.97 3.28
C LEU A 33 3.94 -1.45 4.68
N LYS A 34 5.00 -1.01 5.39
CA LYS A 34 4.83 -0.26 6.65
C LYS A 34 5.05 1.23 6.40
N GLU A 35 4.18 2.03 6.96
CA GLU A 35 4.26 3.48 6.87
C GLU A 35 3.99 4.10 8.24
N GLN A 36 4.72 5.18 8.55
CA GLN A 36 4.59 5.94 9.80
C GLN A 36 4.39 7.41 9.48
N LEU A 37 3.49 8.06 10.21
CA LEU A 37 3.27 9.49 10.15
C LEU A 37 4.28 10.23 11.06
N TYR A 38 4.75 11.37 10.56
CA TYR A 38 5.63 12.30 11.26
C TYR A 38 5.03 13.69 11.25
N VAL A 39 5.37 14.50 12.25
CA VAL A 39 5.12 15.93 12.22
C VAL A 39 6.41 16.65 11.81
N CYS A 40 6.27 17.67 10.94
CA CYS A 40 7.35 18.53 10.49
C CYS A 40 7.17 19.92 11.14
N ILE A 41 8.09 20.30 12.00
CA ILE A 41 8.01 21.45 12.89
C ILE A 41 9.15 22.42 12.55
N PRO A 42 8.91 23.76 12.43
CA PRO A 42 10.00 24.73 12.32
C PRO A 42 11.01 24.58 13.45
N LYS A 43 12.32 24.70 13.12
CA LYS A 43 13.40 24.46 14.11
C LYS A 43 13.34 25.38 15.31
N GLU A 44 12.81 26.58 15.13
CA GLU A 44 12.67 27.61 16.17
C GLU A 44 11.42 27.41 17.03
N HIS A 45 10.56 26.45 16.68
CA HIS A 45 9.34 26.18 17.42
C HIS A 45 9.64 25.41 18.72
N LYS A 46 8.96 25.74 19.82
CA LYS A 46 9.16 25.13 21.15
C LYS A 46 9.07 23.61 21.17
N LEU A 47 8.29 23.01 20.26
CA LEU A 47 8.18 21.55 20.17
C LEU A 47 9.34 20.91 19.40
N ALA A 48 10.23 21.67 18.76
CA ALA A 48 11.36 21.13 18.02
C ALA A 48 12.45 20.50 18.90
N GLU A 49 12.44 20.79 20.22
CA GLU A 49 13.36 20.18 21.18
C GLU A 49 13.06 18.70 21.45
N TYR A 50 11.82 18.29 21.26
CA TYR A 50 11.39 16.90 21.50
C TYR A 50 11.99 15.95 20.45
N SER A 51 12.28 14.72 20.89
CA SER A 51 12.71 13.62 20.02
C SER A 51 11.53 12.84 19.44
N GLN A 52 10.38 12.88 20.13
CA GLN A 52 9.12 12.26 19.71
C GLN A 52 7.95 13.05 20.31
N LEU A 53 6.79 13.00 19.68
CA LEU A 53 5.58 13.70 20.11
C LEU A 53 4.35 12.81 19.92
N SER A 54 3.27 13.10 20.67
CA SER A 54 1.95 12.54 20.40
C SER A 54 1.05 13.57 19.70
N LEU A 55 0.01 13.12 19.03
CA LEU A 55 -0.99 14.01 18.43
C LEU A 55 -1.67 14.90 19.50
N SER A 56 -1.86 14.38 20.70
CA SER A 56 -2.41 15.16 21.81
C SER A 56 -1.51 16.34 22.23
N GLN A 57 -0.20 16.20 22.15
CA GLN A 57 0.75 17.29 22.41
C GLN A 57 0.74 18.36 21.31
N LEU A 58 0.27 18.01 20.11
CA LEU A 58 0.10 18.94 18.99
C LEU A 58 -1.27 19.64 19.05
N ASN A 59 -2.19 19.19 19.88
CA ASN A 59 -3.52 19.76 19.98
C ASN A 59 -3.49 21.24 20.41
N GLY A 60 -4.20 22.07 19.65
CA GLY A 60 -4.20 23.54 19.83
C GLY A 60 -3.23 24.30 18.93
N PHE A 61 -2.30 23.61 18.25
CA PHE A 61 -1.45 24.23 17.23
C PHE A 61 -2.12 24.21 15.85
N ASN A 62 -1.92 25.27 15.11
CA ASN A 62 -2.40 25.34 13.72
C ASN A 62 -1.51 24.50 12.80
N CYS A 63 -2.13 23.72 11.94
CA CYS A 63 -1.44 22.82 11.04
C CYS A 63 -1.81 23.07 9.59
N LEU A 64 -0.84 22.90 8.71
CA LEU A 64 -1.05 22.85 7.27
C LEU A 64 -1.23 21.37 6.88
N LEU A 65 -2.34 21.06 6.22
CA LEU A 65 -2.60 19.75 5.66
C LEU A 65 -2.61 19.84 4.13
N ARG A 66 -1.96 18.89 3.48
CA ARG A 66 -2.30 18.57 2.11
C ARG A 66 -3.72 17.99 2.09
N ASP A 67 -4.49 18.21 1.01
CA ASP A 67 -5.90 17.86 0.95
C ASP A 67 -6.15 16.41 1.37
N GLU A 68 -5.28 15.51 0.99
CA GLU A 68 -5.37 14.12 1.36
C GLU A 68 -4.05 13.59 1.95
N ILE A 69 -3.98 13.54 3.27
CA ILE A 69 -2.97 12.70 3.95
C ILE A 69 -3.53 11.28 4.19
N GLY A 70 -4.43 10.86 3.27
CA GLY A 70 -5.08 9.57 3.32
C GLY A 70 -5.96 9.39 4.57
N PHE A 71 -6.03 8.17 5.09
CA PHE A 71 -6.85 7.85 6.27
C PHE A 71 -6.42 8.56 7.55
N TRP A 72 -5.22 9.12 7.64
CA TRP A 72 -4.78 9.92 8.80
C TRP A 72 -5.47 11.28 8.93
N THR A 73 -6.11 11.79 7.88
CA THR A 73 -6.86 13.05 7.95
C THR A 73 -7.89 13.02 9.08
N ASN A 74 -8.68 11.98 9.17
CA ASN A 74 -9.66 11.81 10.23
C ASN A 74 -9.02 11.58 11.60
N LEU A 75 -7.93 10.84 11.66
CA LEU A 75 -7.18 10.58 12.87
C LEU A 75 -6.64 11.89 13.48
N VAL A 76 -5.93 12.69 12.70
CA VAL A 76 -5.36 13.95 13.20
C VAL A 76 -6.45 14.92 13.66
N ARG A 77 -7.56 15.02 12.93
CA ARG A 77 -8.69 15.86 13.32
C ARG A 77 -9.35 15.40 14.64
N SER A 78 -9.52 14.09 14.80
CA SER A 78 -10.14 13.54 16.01
C SER A 78 -9.24 13.67 17.26
N LYS A 79 -7.94 13.51 17.10
CA LYS A 79 -6.96 13.60 18.20
C LYS A 79 -6.54 15.06 18.50
N MET A 80 -6.82 15.99 17.59
CA MET A 80 -6.42 17.41 17.70
C MET A 80 -7.62 18.35 17.52
N PRO A 81 -8.70 18.21 18.33
CA PRO A 81 -9.96 18.96 18.13
C PRO A 81 -9.84 20.48 18.36
N ALA A 82 -8.84 20.93 19.12
CA ALA A 82 -8.59 22.36 19.35
C ALA A 82 -7.66 22.99 18.28
N SER A 83 -7.12 22.18 17.38
CA SER A 83 -6.26 22.66 16.28
C SER A 83 -7.09 23.16 15.10
N ARG A 84 -6.52 24.13 14.38
CA ARG A 84 -7.06 24.58 13.09
C ARG A 84 -6.19 24.01 11.97
N PHE A 85 -6.86 23.51 10.95
CA PHE A 85 -6.20 22.90 9.79
C PHE A 85 -6.43 23.78 8.55
N LEU A 86 -5.34 24.33 8.02
CA LEU A 86 -5.33 24.97 6.72
C LEU A 86 -5.09 23.85 5.69
N ILE A 87 -6.08 23.63 4.82
CA ILE A 87 -6.02 22.60 3.79
C ILE A 87 -5.57 23.24 2.49
N GLN A 88 -4.58 22.66 1.82
CA GLN A 88 -4.11 23.08 0.53
C GLN A 88 -4.13 21.90 -0.45
N THR A 89 -4.78 22.11 -1.60
CA THR A 89 -4.95 21.13 -2.66
C THR A 89 -3.84 21.17 -3.69
N ASP A 90 -3.34 22.38 -3.98
CA ASP A 90 -2.24 22.59 -4.90
C ASP A 90 -0.89 22.26 -4.26
N GLU A 91 -0.09 21.45 -4.94
CA GLU A 91 1.19 20.97 -4.40
C GLU A 91 2.24 22.10 -4.30
N PHE A 92 2.30 22.96 -5.30
CA PHE A 92 3.25 24.06 -5.31
C PHE A 92 2.92 25.07 -4.20
N GLU A 93 1.65 25.45 -4.04
CA GLU A 93 1.21 26.33 -2.96
C GLU A 93 1.41 25.69 -1.59
N PHE A 94 1.18 24.40 -1.46
CA PHE A 94 1.47 23.67 -0.22
C PHE A 94 2.95 23.75 0.14
N GLU A 95 3.84 23.45 -0.79
CA GLU A 95 5.29 23.55 -0.57
C GLU A 95 5.75 24.95 -0.22
N GLU A 96 5.19 25.96 -0.88
CA GLU A 96 5.50 27.38 -0.59
C GLU A 96 5.08 27.73 0.84
N LEU A 97 3.89 27.33 1.26
CA LEU A 97 3.40 27.53 2.63
C LEU A 97 4.24 26.76 3.65
N VAL A 98 4.70 25.56 3.34
CA VAL A 98 5.63 24.81 4.21
C VAL A 98 6.94 25.59 4.40
N ARG A 99 7.47 26.21 3.35
CA ARG A 99 8.73 26.98 3.41
C ARG A 99 8.59 28.31 4.15
N THR A 100 7.46 29.00 3.97
CA THR A 100 7.32 30.40 4.42
C THR A 100 6.55 30.56 5.73
N SER A 101 5.74 29.56 6.12
CA SER A 101 4.93 29.64 7.35
C SER A 101 5.59 28.95 8.54
N THR A 102 5.07 29.26 9.72
CA THR A 102 5.42 28.58 10.99
C THR A 102 4.44 27.47 11.36
N LEU A 103 3.48 27.16 10.48
CA LEU A 103 2.48 26.11 10.70
C LEU A 103 3.16 24.74 10.77
N LEU A 104 2.64 23.86 11.63
CA LEU A 104 3.05 22.47 11.62
C LEU A 104 2.53 21.79 10.35
N CYS A 105 3.25 20.83 9.81
CA CYS A 105 2.75 19.98 8.72
C CYS A 105 3.11 18.53 8.97
N PHE A 106 2.56 17.63 8.15
CA PHE A 106 2.78 16.21 8.31
C PHE A 106 3.49 15.65 7.08
N SER A 107 4.26 14.59 7.30
CA SER A 107 4.90 13.77 6.26
C SER A 107 4.85 12.32 6.69
N SER A 108 5.09 11.40 5.78
CA SER A 108 5.18 9.98 6.12
C SER A 108 6.57 9.41 5.87
N SER A 109 6.81 8.19 6.34
CA SER A 109 8.06 7.49 6.05
C SER A 109 8.23 7.17 4.56
N LYS A 110 7.16 7.22 3.75
CA LYS A 110 7.14 6.96 2.31
C LYS A 110 7.08 8.23 1.47
N THR A 111 6.49 9.27 2.03
CA THR A 111 6.45 10.60 1.42
C THR A 111 7.11 11.62 2.37
N PRO A 112 8.44 11.56 2.52
CA PRO A 112 9.14 12.38 3.52
C PRO A 112 9.11 13.89 3.22
N GLY A 113 8.69 14.28 2.03
CA GLY A 113 8.88 15.62 1.49
C GLY A 113 10.29 15.78 0.90
N SER A 114 10.48 16.76 0.04
CA SER A 114 11.81 17.08 -0.47
C SER A 114 12.69 17.75 0.61
N GLU A 115 13.99 17.57 0.54
CA GLU A 115 14.93 18.29 1.45
C GLU A 115 14.76 19.81 1.35
N GLN A 116 14.44 20.31 0.15
CA GLN A 116 14.20 21.73 -0.07
C GLN A 116 12.91 22.21 0.58
N THR A 117 11.82 21.43 0.48
CA THR A 117 10.52 21.76 1.07
C THR A 117 10.61 21.77 2.60
N LEU A 118 11.33 20.84 3.21
CA LEU A 118 11.47 20.73 4.66
C LEU A 118 12.70 21.48 5.22
N LYS A 119 13.39 22.28 4.40
CA LYS A 119 14.52 23.10 4.88
C LYS A 119 14.06 24.03 6.02
N GLY A 120 14.81 23.99 7.15
CA GLY A 120 14.45 24.78 8.34
C GLY A 120 13.42 24.09 9.25
N ARG A 121 12.98 22.87 8.94
CA ARG A 121 12.07 22.09 9.78
C ARG A 121 12.76 20.86 10.36
N LYS A 122 12.27 20.42 11.51
CA LYS A 122 12.63 19.15 12.14
C LYS A 122 11.48 18.18 11.94
N ARG A 123 11.79 17.01 11.45
CA ARG A 123 10.84 15.91 11.30
C ARG A 123 10.88 15.05 12.56
N ILE A 124 9.77 14.96 13.26
CA ILE A 124 9.65 14.29 14.56
C ILE A 124 8.65 13.13 14.44
N PRO A 125 9.02 11.91 14.87
CA PRO A 125 8.12 10.77 14.87
C PRO A 125 6.98 10.97 15.86
N LEU A 126 5.80 10.48 15.49
CA LEU A 126 4.63 10.45 16.36
C LEU A 126 4.54 9.12 17.09
N THR A 127 4.06 9.15 18.35
CA THR A 127 4.03 7.98 19.25
C THR A 127 2.69 7.29 19.32
N ASP A 128 1.62 7.91 18.80
CA ASP A 128 0.30 7.29 18.77
C ASP A 128 0.34 5.98 17.96
N PRO A 129 -0.22 4.87 18.45
CA PRO A 129 -0.15 3.58 17.74
C PRO A 129 -0.76 3.65 16.34
N GLU A 130 -1.83 4.44 16.18
CA GLU A 130 -2.58 4.56 14.93
C GLU A 130 -1.83 5.31 13.81
N VAL A 131 -0.71 5.97 14.14
CA VAL A 131 0.15 6.63 13.13
C VAL A 131 1.08 5.65 12.42
N ASN A 132 1.17 4.41 12.92
CA ASN A 132 1.91 3.32 12.30
C ASN A 132 0.93 2.41 11.58
N VAL A 133 1.08 2.28 10.30
CA VAL A 133 0.20 1.48 9.45
C VAL A 133 0.99 0.41 8.75
N THR A 134 0.43 -0.79 8.75
CA THR A 134 0.86 -1.86 7.86
C THR A 134 -0.21 -2.01 6.78
N TYR A 135 0.13 -1.61 5.57
CA TYR A 135 -0.71 -1.89 4.41
C TYR A 135 -0.63 -3.37 4.08
N HIS A 136 -1.76 -3.91 3.69
CA HIS A 136 -1.89 -5.29 3.26
C HIS A 136 -2.33 -5.32 1.81
N LEU A 137 -1.66 -6.12 1.02
CA LEU A 137 -2.06 -6.45 -0.32
C LEU A 137 -3.08 -7.57 -0.23
N ILE A 138 -4.22 -7.38 -0.90
CA ILE A 138 -5.25 -8.40 -1.02
C ILE A 138 -5.44 -8.78 -2.48
N SER A 139 -5.72 -10.05 -2.71
CA SER A 139 -6.06 -10.60 -4.03
C SER A 139 -7.00 -11.79 -3.84
N SER A 140 -7.74 -12.16 -4.89
CA SER A 140 -8.49 -13.40 -4.81
C SER A 140 -7.56 -14.58 -4.58
N ALA A 141 -7.92 -15.47 -3.67
CA ALA A 141 -7.11 -16.67 -3.38
C ALA A 141 -6.98 -17.57 -4.63
N MET A 142 -7.89 -17.44 -5.57
CA MET A 142 -7.87 -18.18 -6.83
C MET A 142 -6.78 -17.65 -7.77
N LEU A 143 -6.70 -16.34 -7.99
CA LEU A 143 -5.67 -15.73 -8.84
C LEU A 143 -4.27 -16.03 -8.31
N PHE A 144 -4.06 -15.93 -7.00
CA PHE A 144 -2.78 -16.22 -6.39
C PHE A 144 -2.35 -17.67 -6.64
N ARG A 145 -3.26 -18.64 -6.46
CA ARG A 145 -2.98 -20.05 -6.77
C ARG A 145 -2.67 -20.29 -8.25
N GLN A 146 -3.33 -19.58 -9.15
CA GLN A 146 -3.04 -19.67 -10.58
C GLN A 146 -1.62 -19.19 -10.89
N ILE A 147 -1.18 -18.10 -10.25
CA ILE A 147 0.20 -17.58 -10.37
C ILE A 147 1.20 -18.58 -9.76
N GLU A 148 0.95 -19.12 -8.57
CA GLU A 148 1.82 -20.17 -7.98
C GLU A 148 1.95 -21.40 -8.89
N TYR A 149 0.86 -21.84 -9.48
CA TYR A 149 0.88 -22.95 -10.43
C TYR A 149 1.67 -22.63 -11.69
N PHE A 150 1.52 -21.43 -12.19
CA PHE A 150 2.28 -20.96 -13.36
C PHE A 150 3.79 -20.92 -13.06
N GLN A 151 4.18 -20.35 -11.93
CA GLN A 151 5.57 -20.34 -11.47
C GLN A 151 6.14 -21.76 -11.30
N ALA A 152 5.38 -22.67 -10.68
CA ALA A 152 5.82 -24.05 -10.51
C ALA A 152 6.03 -24.76 -11.89
N ILE A 153 5.20 -24.44 -12.90
CA ILE A 153 5.37 -24.97 -14.25
C ILE A 153 6.63 -24.42 -14.89
N ILE A 154 6.92 -23.14 -14.75
CA ILE A 154 8.15 -22.51 -15.28
C ILE A 154 9.38 -23.14 -14.66
N GLU A 155 9.41 -23.24 -13.33
CA GLU A 155 10.56 -23.75 -12.58
C GLU A 155 10.85 -25.24 -12.87
N THR A 156 9.81 -26.05 -13.05
CA THR A 156 9.97 -27.48 -13.25
C THR A 156 10.04 -27.89 -14.73
N GLY A 157 9.58 -27.03 -15.62
CA GLY A 157 9.46 -27.33 -17.06
C GLY A 157 8.44 -28.41 -17.40
N ASN A 158 7.64 -28.88 -16.43
CA ASN A 158 6.78 -30.04 -16.55
C ASN A 158 5.52 -29.94 -15.68
N PHE A 159 4.34 -30.11 -16.28
CA PHE A 159 3.06 -30.07 -15.59
C PHE A 159 2.90 -31.12 -14.49
N TYR A 160 3.49 -32.30 -14.66
CA TYR A 160 3.41 -33.35 -13.65
C TYR A 160 4.23 -33.00 -12.41
N GLN A 161 5.48 -32.58 -12.59
CA GLN A 161 6.34 -32.16 -11.49
C GLN A 161 5.82 -30.90 -10.78
N ALA A 162 5.25 -29.96 -11.55
CA ALA A 162 4.59 -28.80 -10.97
C ALA A 162 3.40 -29.18 -10.08
N ALA A 163 2.60 -30.16 -10.53
CA ALA A 163 1.47 -30.68 -9.78
C ALA A 163 1.90 -31.35 -8.47
N GLU A 164 2.97 -32.15 -8.50
CA GLU A 164 3.58 -32.73 -7.29
C GLU A 164 4.06 -31.64 -6.34
N LYS A 165 4.78 -30.64 -6.84
CA LYS A 165 5.28 -29.51 -6.05
C LYS A 165 4.16 -28.75 -5.35
N CYS A 166 3.02 -28.57 -6.01
CA CYS A 166 1.86 -27.85 -5.50
C CYS A 166 0.84 -28.74 -4.74
N ASN A 167 1.10 -30.03 -4.59
CA ASN A 167 0.20 -31.01 -3.97
C ASN A 167 -1.19 -31.07 -4.58
N VAL A 168 -1.28 -31.02 -5.90
CA VAL A 168 -2.53 -31.08 -6.67
C VAL A 168 -2.41 -32.07 -7.83
N SER A 169 -3.54 -32.38 -8.50
CA SER A 169 -3.48 -33.19 -9.73
C SER A 169 -2.99 -32.39 -10.93
N GLN A 170 -2.34 -33.06 -11.89
CA GLN A 170 -1.94 -32.44 -13.14
C GLN A 170 -3.12 -31.82 -13.93
N SER A 171 -4.30 -32.46 -13.85
CA SER A 171 -5.52 -31.94 -14.47
C SER A 171 -5.96 -30.62 -13.82
N ALA A 172 -5.86 -30.51 -12.48
CA ALA A 172 -6.20 -29.28 -11.77
C ALA A 172 -5.30 -28.12 -12.17
N ILE A 173 -3.97 -28.31 -12.18
CA ILE A 173 -3.03 -27.28 -12.66
C ILE A 173 -3.35 -26.88 -14.10
N SER A 174 -3.53 -27.86 -14.98
CA SER A 174 -3.81 -27.58 -16.40
C SER A 174 -5.09 -26.77 -16.61
N GLN A 175 -6.14 -27.05 -15.82
CA GLN A 175 -7.39 -26.29 -15.87
C GLN A 175 -7.21 -24.86 -15.34
N GLN A 176 -6.49 -24.69 -14.23
CA GLN A 176 -6.25 -23.36 -13.65
C GLN A 176 -5.40 -22.47 -14.56
N ILE A 177 -4.39 -23.01 -15.23
CA ILE A 177 -3.62 -22.24 -16.21
C ILE A 177 -4.48 -21.86 -17.42
N LYS A 178 -5.34 -22.78 -17.92
CA LYS A 178 -6.28 -22.42 -18.99
C LYS A 178 -7.22 -21.30 -18.58
N LYS A 179 -7.70 -21.33 -17.34
CA LYS A 179 -8.57 -20.29 -16.77
C LYS A 179 -7.83 -18.96 -16.68
N LEU A 180 -6.60 -18.95 -16.17
CA LEU A 180 -5.73 -17.76 -16.13
C LEU A 180 -5.52 -17.17 -17.52
N GLU A 181 -5.18 -18.01 -18.53
CA GLU A 181 -5.01 -17.58 -19.92
C GLU A 181 -6.31 -16.99 -20.51
N GLN A 182 -7.48 -17.52 -20.14
CA GLN A 182 -8.77 -17.00 -20.57
C GLN A 182 -9.09 -15.64 -19.92
N GLU A 183 -8.83 -15.49 -18.60
CA GLU A 183 -9.02 -14.25 -17.84
C GLU A 183 -8.11 -13.13 -18.36
N LEU A 184 -6.86 -13.45 -18.68
CA LEU A 184 -5.89 -12.50 -19.24
C LEU A 184 -6.11 -12.22 -20.76
N GLY A 185 -6.90 -13.04 -21.45
CA GLY A 185 -7.13 -12.93 -22.88
C GLY A 185 -5.89 -13.27 -23.74
N VAL A 186 -4.83 -13.83 -23.14
CA VAL A 186 -3.58 -14.19 -23.82
C VAL A 186 -3.12 -15.58 -23.45
N LYS A 187 -2.33 -16.21 -24.32
CA LYS A 187 -1.65 -17.47 -24.01
C LYS A 187 -0.34 -17.18 -23.30
N LEU A 188 -0.09 -17.88 -22.19
CA LEU A 188 1.16 -17.80 -21.45
C LEU A 188 2.13 -18.93 -21.83
N LEU A 189 1.57 -20.08 -22.27
CA LEU A 189 2.33 -21.27 -22.64
C LEU A 189 2.04 -21.67 -24.10
N ASP A 190 3.09 -21.85 -24.87
CA ASP A 190 3.02 -22.55 -26.16
C ASP A 190 3.15 -24.05 -25.90
N ARG A 191 2.05 -24.77 -26.17
CA ARG A 191 1.94 -26.22 -25.96
C ARG A 191 2.12 -27.04 -27.22
N HIS A 192 2.41 -26.37 -28.36
CA HIS A 192 2.64 -27.06 -29.64
C HIS A 192 3.99 -27.78 -29.66
N ASN A 193 4.95 -27.28 -28.87
CA ASN A 193 6.27 -27.86 -28.74
C ASN A 193 6.32 -28.80 -27.51
N ARG A 194 7.18 -29.82 -27.56
CA ARG A 194 7.51 -30.65 -26.39
C ARG A 194 9.02 -30.64 -26.21
N PRO A 195 9.53 -30.08 -25.08
CA PRO A 195 8.80 -29.45 -23.99
C PRO A 195 8.07 -28.16 -24.43
N PHE A 196 7.06 -27.73 -23.67
CA PHE A 196 6.38 -26.44 -23.90
C PHE A 196 7.36 -25.28 -23.73
N SER A 197 7.07 -24.16 -24.35
CA SER A 197 7.81 -22.90 -24.17
C SER A 197 6.89 -21.79 -23.65
N LEU A 198 7.50 -20.74 -23.07
CA LEU A 198 6.77 -19.52 -22.73
C LEU A 198 6.44 -18.74 -24.02
N THR A 199 5.29 -18.09 -24.00
CA THR A 199 5.00 -17.05 -24.99
C THR A 199 5.61 -15.71 -24.52
N PRO A 200 5.69 -14.67 -25.39
CA PRO A 200 6.12 -13.33 -24.94
C PRO A 200 5.29 -12.74 -23.81
N ALA A 201 4.04 -13.20 -23.64
CA ALA A 201 3.18 -12.77 -22.52
C ALA A 201 3.41 -13.61 -21.25
N GLY A 202 4.09 -14.75 -21.37
CA GLY A 202 4.44 -15.62 -20.26
C GLY A 202 5.83 -15.36 -19.67
N GLU A 203 6.68 -14.61 -20.37
CA GLU A 203 7.99 -14.15 -19.90
C GLU A 203 7.86 -12.96 -18.94
#